data_00cf5a08cf7e0396f93c8a5c0677f206
#
_entry.id   00cf5a08cf7e0396f93c8a5c0677f206
#
_cell.length_a   1.000
_cell.length_b   1.000
_cell.length_c   1.000
_cell.angle_alpha   90.00
_cell.angle_beta   90.00
_cell.angle_gamma   90.00
#
_symmetry.space_group_name_H-M   'P 1'
#
loop_
_entity.id
_entity.type
_entity.pdbx_description
1 polymer ?
#
loop_
_entity_poly.entity_id
_entity_poly.type
_entity_poly.pdbx_seq_one_letter_code
_entity_poly.pdbx_strand_id
1 'polypeptide(L)'
;FISSTSFAASTSSDDSETSISASEQVTKLYDKAYELVYYKKFDKSIKLLEKMSKRKDLGDKKADVYNLLGFSYRKHSEPNLDKAFEAYQIALEANPEHLGAHEYLGELYITLGKMNKANEMLLNLETLAGTNSMEYRKLKSAIDNS
;
A
#
# COMPACT_ATOMS: atom_id res chain seq x y z
N PHE A 1 17.38 1.73 73.73
CA PHE A 1 16.43 1.96 72.61
C PHE A 1 17.19 1.84 71.31
N ILE A 2 16.96 0.75 70.58
CA ILE A 2 17.59 0.46 69.30
C ILE A 2 16.53 0.74 68.21
N SER A 3 16.76 1.76 67.39
CA SER A 3 15.92 2.10 66.25
C SER A 3 16.49 1.41 65.01
N SER A 4 15.77 0.42 64.48
CA SER A 4 16.12 -0.24 63.22
C SER A 4 15.51 0.54 62.10
N THR A 5 16.33 1.18 61.28
CA THR A 5 15.89 1.76 59.99
C THR A 5 15.95 0.70 58.93
N SER A 6 14.78 0.30 58.48
CA SER A 6 14.60 -0.60 57.35
C SER A 6 14.90 0.18 56.04
N PHE A 7 15.94 -0.22 55.31
CA PHE A 7 16.26 0.28 54.01
C PHE A 7 15.46 -0.52 52.96
N ALA A 8 14.38 0.06 52.46
CA ALA A 8 13.64 -0.51 51.35
C ALA A 8 14.41 -0.24 50.05
N ALA A 9 15.01 -1.28 49.49
CA ALA A 9 15.56 -1.21 48.13
C ALA A 9 14.41 -1.16 47.11
N SER A 10 14.20 -0.01 46.56
CA SER A 10 13.35 0.21 45.36
C SER A 10 14.06 -0.34 44.16
N THR A 11 13.73 -1.56 43.74
CA THR A 11 14.08 -2.05 42.41
C THR A 11 13.09 -1.46 41.42
N SER A 12 13.41 -0.31 40.83
CA SER A 12 12.78 0.19 39.62
C SER A 12 13.27 -0.69 38.46
N SER A 13 12.52 -1.73 38.15
CA SER A 13 12.61 -2.37 36.86
C SER A 13 12.09 -1.37 35.83
N ASP A 14 13.05 -0.72 35.16
CA ASP A 14 12.80 0.13 33.99
C ASP A 14 12.49 -0.80 32.79
N ASP A 15 11.28 -1.38 32.76
CA ASP A 15 10.70 -2.01 31.61
C ASP A 15 10.16 -0.91 30.69
N SER A 16 11.07 -0.13 30.09
CA SER A 16 10.75 0.70 28.92
C SER A 16 10.56 -0.22 27.72
N GLU A 17 9.44 -0.97 27.70
CA GLU A 17 8.88 -1.46 26.45
C GLU A 17 8.56 -0.22 25.63
N THR A 18 9.44 0.10 24.65
CA THR A 18 9.18 1.11 23.65
C THR A 18 7.99 0.66 22.83
N SER A 19 6.79 1.09 23.23
CA SER A 19 5.55 0.81 22.49
C SER A 19 5.66 1.47 21.13
N ILE A 20 5.77 0.64 20.08
CA ILE A 20 5.82 1.08 18.69
C ILE A 20 4.53 1.86 18.39
N SER A 21 4.66 3.07 17.82
CA SER A 21 3.51 3.90 17.47
C SER A 21 2.59 3.20 16.45
N ALA A 22 1.30 3.58 16.43
CA ALA A 22 0.34 3.03 15.46
C ALA A 22 0.79 3.24 14.00
N SER A 23 1.34 4.41 13.68
CA SER A 23 1.86 4.72 12.35
C SER A 23 3.08 3.86 11.99
N GLU A 24 3.97 3.60 12.94
CA GLU A 24 5.13 2.74 12.73
C GLU A 24 4.71 1.27 12.54
N GLN A 25 3.69 0.81 13.27
CA GLN A 25 3.11 -0.52 13.03
C GLN A 25 2.52 -0.65 11.64
N VAL A 26 1.79 0.37 11.17
CA VAL A 26 1.23 0.41 9.79
C VAL A 26 2.36 0.35 8.77
N THR A 27 3.41 1.14 8.95
CA THR A 27 4.58 1.14 8.05
C THR A 27 5.24 -0.24 7.99
N LYS A 28 5.53 -0.86 9.12
CA LYS A 28 6.13 -2.21 9.18
C LYS A 28 5.25 -3.28 8.50
N LEU A 29 3.93 -3.19 8.68
CA LEU A 29 3.01 -4.13 8.02
C LEU A 29 2.97 -3.91 6.49
N TYR A 30 3.01 -2.66 6.06
CA TYR A 30 3.07 -2.32 4.64
C TYR A 30 4.37 -2.82 4.00
N ASP A 31 5.51 -2.58 4.63
CA ASP A 31 6.82 -3.05 4.14
C ASP A 31 6.84 -4.57 4.00
N LYS A 32 6.27 -5.28 4.97
CA LYS A 32 6.09 -6.74 4.88
C LYS A 32 5.18 -7.16 3.72
N ALA A 33 4.10 -6.44 3.49
CA ALA A 33 3.21 -6.72 2.35
C ALA A 33 3.93 -6.47 1.01
N TYR A 34 4.70 -5.40 0.93
CA TYR A 34 5.52 -5.07 -0.24
C TYR A 34 6.56 -6.16 -0.52
N GLU A 35 7.26 -6.63 0.52
CA GLU A 35 8.19 -7.77 0.41
C GLU A 35 7.50 -9.03 -0.12
N LEU A 36 6.30 -9.35 0.36
CA LEU A 36 5.52 -10.49 -0.13
C LEU A 36 5.18 -10.35 -1.62
N VAL A 37 4.84 -9.14 -2.07
CA VAL A 37 4.61 -8.84 -3.50
C VAL A 37 5.90 -8.99 -4.31
N TYR A 38 7.01 -8.46 -3.82
CA TYR A 38 8.31 -8.58 -4.47
C TYR A 38 8.67 -10.05 -4.75
N TYR A 39 8.44 -10.95 -3.77
CA TYR A 39 8.62 -12.39 -3.91
C TYR A 39 7.44 -13.12 -4.56
N LYS A 40 6.49 -12.41 -5.17
CA LYS A 40 5.30 -12.95 -5.84
C LYS A 40 4.43 -13.87 -4.96
N LYS A 41 4.48 -13.66 -3.63
CA LYS A 41 3.65 -14.40 -2.65
C LYS A 41 2.28 -13.74 -2.51
N PHE A 42 1.53 -13.67 -3.61
CA PHE A 42 0.30 -12.87 -3.71
C PHE A 42 -0.80 -13.31 -2.72
N ASP A 43 -0.99 -14.61 -2.47
CA ASP A 43 -1.95 -15.09 -1.46
C ASP A 43 -1.69 -14.50 -0.07
N LYS A 44 -0.41 -14.46 0.33
CA LYS A 44 -0.02 -13.94 1.64
C LYS A 44 -0.11 -12.41 1.69
N SER A 45 0.26 -11.75 0.61
CA SER A 45 0.15 -10.31 0.45
C SER A 45 -1.31 -9.88 0.53
N ILE A 46 -2.21 -10.50 -0.23
CA ILE A 46 -3.64 -10.21 -0.21
C ILE A 46 -4.21 -10.37 1.20
N LYS A 47 -3.96 -11.49 1.88
CA LYS A 47 -4.43 -11.70 3.26
C LYS A 47 -3.95 -10.62 4.23
N LEU A 48 -2.69 -10.21 4.13
CA LEU A 48 -2.14 -9.15 4.97
C LEU A 48 -2.76 -7.79 4.65
N LEU A 49 -2.86 -7.44 3.37
CA LEU A 49 -3.40 -6.15 2.92
C LEU A 49 -4.91 -6.05 3.18
N GLU A 50 -5.69 -7.12 3.02
CA GLU A 50 -7.11 -7.15 3.41
C GLU A 50 -7.29 -6.94 4.92
N LYS A 51 -6.38 -7.47 5.76
CA LYS A 51 -6.39 -7.18 7.19
C LYS A 51 -6.04 -5.72 7.47
N MET A 52 -5.04 -5.20 6.78
CA MET A 52 -4.64 -3.79 6.91
C MET A 52 -5.75 -2.84 6.46
N SER A 53 -6.45 -3.13 5.36
CA SER A 53 -7.49 -2.25 4.81
C SER A 53 -8.66 -1.98 5.77
N LYS A 54 -8.88 -2.87 6.76
CA LYS A 54 -9.90 -2.72 7.81
C LYS A 54 -9.46 -1.80 8.97
N ARG A 55 -8.21 -1.36 9.01
CA ARG A 55 -7.70 -0.47 10.05
C ARG A 55 -8.17 0.97 9.81
N LYS A 56 -8.49 1.66 10.90
CA LYS A 56 -8.91 3.07 10.87
C LYS A 56 -7.72 4.04 10.93
N ASP A 57 -6.55 3.53 11.30
CA ASP A 57 -5.33 4.30 11.57
C ASP A 57 -4.31 4.24 10.43
N LEU A 58 -4.75 3.95 9.20
CA LEU A 58 -3.86 3.90 8.03
C LEU A 58 -3.26 5.27 7.67
N GLY A 59 -3.97 6.37 7.97
CA GLY A 59 -3.49 7.71 7.63
C GLY A 59 -3.10 7.83 6.16
N ASP A 60 -1.94 8.44 5.91
CA ASP A 60 -1.39 8.64 4.56
C ASP A 60 -1.04 7.33 3.83
N LYS A 61 -0.90 6.21 4.56
CA LYS A 61 -0.65 4.90 3.98
C LYS A 61 -1.88 4.26 3.34
N LYS A 62 -3.08 4.84 3.49
CA LYS A 62 -4.30 4.26 2.95
C LYS A 62 -4.21 4.05 1.43
N ALA A 63 -3.78 5.05 0.69
CA ALA A 63 -3.63 4.94 -0.77
C ALA A 63 -2.61 3.86 -1.17
N ASP A 64 -1.45 3.83 -0.53
CA ASP A 64 -0.41 2.83 -0.76
C ASP A 64 -0.93 1.41 -0.52
N VAL A 65 -1.64 1.18 0.60
CA VAL A 65 -2.19 -0.13 0.97
C VAL A 65 -3.18 -0.63 -0.08
N TYR A 66 -4.12 0.22 -0.50
CA TYR A 66 -5.11 -0.17 -1.49
C TYR A 66 -4.50 -0.32 -2.90
N ASN A 67 -3.53 0.52 -3.28
CA ASN A 67 -2.80 0.35 -4.52
C ASN A 67 -2.08 -1.01 -4.58
N LEU A 68 -1.37 -1.39 -3.51
CA LEU A 68 -0.67 -2.66 -3.43
C LEU A 68 -1.62 -3.86 -3.38
N LEU A 69 -2.79 -3.71 -2.75
CA LEU A 69 -3.85 -4.71 -2.74
C LEU A 69 -4.41 -4.94 -4.15
N GLY A 70 -4.72 -3.86 -4.87
CA GLY A 70 -5.16 -3.93 -6.26
C GLY A 70 -4.14 -4.62 -7.17
N PHE A 71 -2.86 -4.26 -7.01
CA PHE A 71 -1.76 -4.93 -7.73
C PHE A 71 -1.72 -6.43 -7.42
N SER A 72 -1.84 -6.80 -6.15
CA SER A 72 -1.80 -8.19 -5.72
C SER A 72 -2.95 -9.00 -6.30
N TYR A 73 -4.18 -8.49 -6.31
CA TYR A 73 -5.33 -9.14 -6.95
C TYR A 73 -5.15 -9.31 -8.46
N ARG A 74 -4.60 -8.29 -9.13
CA ARG A 74 -4.39 -8.32 -10.59
C ARG A 74 -3.27 -9.28 -10.99
N LYS A 75 -2.22 -9.41 -10.19
CA LYS A 75 -1.03 -10.23 -10.48
C LYS A 75 -1.09 -11.64 -9.89
N HIS A 76 -2.13 -11.97 -9.16
CA HIS A 76 -2.35 -13.33 -8.66
C HIS A 76 -2.45 -14.35 -9.80
N SER A 77 -2.13 -15.61 -9.55
CA SER A 77 -2.28 -16.70 -10.54
C SER A 77 -3.73 -16.86 -11.05
N GLU A 78 -4.68 -16.55 -10.18
CA GLU A 78 -6.10 -16.41 -10.49
C GLU A 78 -6.51 -14.96 -10.27
N PRO A 79 -6.38 -14.06 -11.27
CA PRO A 79 -6.60 -12.65 -11.09
C PRO A 79 -8.05 -12.31 -10.74
N ASN A 80 -8.25 -11.47 -9.73
CA ASN A 80 -9.56 -10.88 -9.45
C ASN A 80 -9.57 -9.41 -9.90
N LEU A 81 -9.96 -9.18 -11.17
CA LEU A 81 -9.91 -7.87 -11.79
C LEU A 81 -10.93 -6.90 -11.19
N ASP A 82 -12.09 -7.37 -10.72
CA ASP A 82 -13.10 -6.54 -10.07
C ASP A 82 -12.58 -6.00 -8.74
N LYS A 83 -12.03 -6.86 -7.89
CA LYS A 83 -11.41 -6.42 -6.63
C LYS A 83 -10.19 -5.54 -6.86
N ALA A 84 -9.40 -5.79 -7.90
CA ALA A 84 -8.29 -4.93 -8.27
C ALA A 84 -8.78 -3.53 -8.64
N PHE A 85 -9.84 -3.45 -9.44
CA PHE A 85 -10.47 -2.20 -9.85
C PHE A 85 -10.97 -1.39 -8.63
N GLU A 86 -11.77 -2.03 -7.76
CA GLU A 86 -12.25 -1.40 -6.53
C GLU A 86 -11.12 -0.87 -5.64
N ALA A 87 -10.06 -1.66 -5.48
CA ALA A 87 -8.91 -1.25 -4.67
C ALA A 87 -8.19 -0.04 -5.26
N TYR A 88 -7.97 0.02 -6.58
CA TYR A 88 -7.37 1.19 -7.21
C TYR A 88 -8.25 2.44 -7.10
N GLN A 89 -9.57 2.28 -7.20
CA GLN A 89 -10.50 3.40 -6.99
C GLN A 89 -10.37 3.96 -5.56
N ILE A 90 -10.38 3.09 -4.55
CA ILE A 90 -10.20 3.51 -3.14
C ILE A 90 -8.83 4.18 -2.94
N ALA A 91 -7.78 3.70 -3.60
CA ALA A 91 -6.47 4.33 -3.54
C ALA A 91 -6.51 5.77 -4.08
N LEU A 92 -7.16 5.99 -5.24
CA LEU A 92 -7.30 7.32 -5.84
C LEU A 92 -8.29 8.23 -5.09
N GLU A 93 -9.31 7.67 -4.42
CA GLU A 93 -10.17 8.43 -3.49
C GLU A 93 -9.37 8.91 -2.26
N ALA A 94 -8.47 8.09 -1.75
CA ALA A 94 -7.62 8.43 -0.61
C ALA A 94 -6.49 9.42 -0.99
N ASN A 95 -5.92 9.27 -2.18
CA ASN A 95 -4.92 10.17 -2.75
C ASN A 95 -5.10 10.27 -4.27
N PRO A 96 -5.78 11.33 -4.75
CA PRO A 96 -5.98 11.54 -6.19
C PRO A 96 -4.70 11.71 -7.02
N GLU A 97 -3.58 12.04 -6.37
CA GLU A 97 -2.27 12.23 -7.01
C GLU A 97 -1.37 10.99 -6.93
N HIS A 98 -1.90 9.84 -6.52
CA HIS A 98 -1.12 8.62 -6.35
C HIS A 98 -0.70 8.02 -7.69
N LEU A 99 0.54 8.30 -8.13
CA LEU A 99 1.05 7.94 -9.45
C LEU A 99 0.93 6.43 -9.76
N GLY A 100 1.33 5.57 -8.82
CA GLY A 100 1.23 4.11 -9.01
C GLY A 100 -0.21 3.62 -9.19
N ALA A 101 -1.21 4.28 -8.58
CA ALA A 101 -2.60 3.90 -8.76
C ALA A 101 -3.11 4.29 -10.15
N HIS A 102 -2.72 5.46 -10.69
CA HIS A 102 -3.00 5.82 -12.07
C HIS A 102 -2.33 4.86 -13.07
N GLU A 103 -1.05 4.50 -12.86
CA GLU A 103 -0.33 3.54 -13.69
C GLU A 103 -1.06 2.18 -13.71
N TYR A 104 -1.32 1.60 -12.53
CA TYR A 104 -1.88 0.25 -12.44
C TYR A 104 -3.35 0.16 -12.84
N LEU A 105 -4.14 1.19 -12.58
CA LEU A 105 -5.50 1.27 -13.10
C LEU A 105 -5.51 1.42 -14.62
N GLY A 106 -4.57 2.19 -15.18
CA GLY A 106 -4.37 2.28 -16.62
C GLY A 106 -4.05 0.93 -17.27
N GLU A 107 -3.12 0.17 -16.68
CA GLU A 107 -2.81 -1.19 -17.13
C GLU A 107 -4.01 -2.16 -16.99
N LEU A 108 -4.81 -2.01 -15.94
CA LEU A 108 -6.04 -2.77 -15.79
C LEU A 108 -7.05 -2.44 -16.89
N TYR A 109 -7.21 -1.16 -17.24
CA TYR A 109 -8.07 -0.76 -18.33
C TYR A 109 -7.63 -1.32 -19.70
N ILE A 110 -6.32 -1.44 -19.95
CA ILE A 110 -5.81 -2.14 -21.15
C ILE A 110 -6.26 -3.61 -21.13
N THR A 111 -6.08 -4.31 -20.02
CA THR A 111 -6.51 -5.71 -19.85
C THR A 111 -8.02 -5.88 -20.11
N LEU A 112 -8.84 -4.89 -19.72
CA LEU A 112 -10.29 -4.88 -19.93
C LEU A 112 -10.72 -4.36 -21.33
N GLY A 113 -9.79 -4.05 -22.22
CA GLY A 113 -10.07 -3.49 -23.55
C GLY A 113 -10.61 -2.05 -23.53
N LYS A 114 -10.48 -1.34 -22.40
CA LYS A 114 -10.97 0.03 -22.20
C LYS A 114 -9.89 1.06 -22.51
N MET A 115 -9.41 1.09 -23.76
CA MET A 115 -8.25 1.89 -24.17
C MET A 115 -8.43 3.39 -23.91
N ASN A 116 -9.65 3.95 -24.09
CA ASN A 116 -9.91 5.36 -23.80
C ASN A 116 -9.65 5.68 -22.32
N LYS A 117 -10.04 4.77 -21.41
CA LYS A 117 -9.80 4.93 -19.98
C LYS A 117 -8.32 4.79 -19.62
N ALA A 118 -7.59 3.92 -20.28
CA ALA A 118 -6.14 3.82 -20.12
C ALA A 118 -5.44 5.13 -20.52
N ASN A 119 -5.86 5.74 -21.62
CA ASN A 119 -5.33 7.04 -22.05
C ASN A 119 -5.70 8.19 -21.10
N GLU A 120 -6.88 8.17 -20.46
CA GLU A 120 -7.22 9.13 -19.38
C GLU A 120 -6.22 9.01 -18.20
N MET A 121 -5.85 7.79 -17.79
CA MET A 121 -4.85 7.58 -16.73
C MET A 121 -3.47 8.08 -17.16
N LEU A 122 -3.10 7.88 -18.42
CA LEU A 122 -1.84 8.38 -18.95
C LEU A 122 -1.78 9.92 -18.95
N LEU A 123 -2.87 10.59 -19.33
CA LEU A 123 -2.98 12.04 -19.27
C LEU A 123 -2.89 12.59 -17.83
N ASN A 124 -3.50 11.88 -16.88
CA ASN A 124 -3.37 12.23 -15.46
C ASN A 124 -1.91 12.15 -15.01
N LEU A 125 -1.19 11.08 -15.38
CA LEU A 125 0.23 10.93 -15.04
C LEU A 125 1.09 12.03 -15.70
N GLU A 126 0.80 12.40 -16.93
CA GLU A 126 1.49 13.51 -17.60
C GLU A 126 1.30 14.82 -16.84
N THR A 127 0.07 15.09 -16.41
CA THR A 127 -0.29 16.31 -15.68
C THR A 127 0.36 16.35 -14.29
N LEU A 128 0.36 15.21 -13.57
CA LEU A 128 0.84 15.12 -12.19
C LEU A 128 2.37 15.09 -12.07
N ALA A 129 3.04 14.41 -13.00
CA ALA A 129 4.47 14.09 -12.86
C ALA A 129 5.30 14.29 -14.15
N GLY A 130 4.65 14.62 -15.25
CA GLY A 130 5.29 14.82 -16.55
C GLY A 130 5.65 13.51 -17.27
N THR A 131 6.01 13.64 -18.54
CA THR A 131 6.30 12.50 -19.44
C THR A 131 7.58 11.75 -19.10
N ASN A 132 8.44 12.30 -18.23
CA ASN A 132 9.69 11.67 -17.79
C ASN A 132 9.51 10.80 -16.54
N SER A 133 8.34 10.82 -15.89
CA SER A 133 8.07 9.95 -14.74
C SER A 133 8.10 8.48 -15.13
N MET A 134 8.46 7.63 -14.18
CA MET A 134 8.56 6.19 -14.41
C MET A 134 7.17 5.59 -14.72
N GLU A 135 6.17 6.04 -14.00
CA GLU A 135 4.78 5.58 -14.12
C GLU A 135 4.19 5.96 -15.48
N TYR A 136 4.42 7.19 -15.95
CA TYR A 136 4.01 7.61 -17.29
C TYR A 136 4.64 6.73 -18.37
N ARG A 137 5.98 6.55 -18.33
CA ARG A 137 6.69 5.77 -19.35
C ARG A 137 6.25 4.30 -19.37
N LYS A 138 5.99 3.71 -18.20
CA LYS A 138 5.50 2.32 -18.12
C LYS A 138 4.11 2.19 -18.73
N LEU A 139 3.17 3.05 -18.33
CA LEU A 139 1.81 3.00 -18.88
C LEU A 139 1.80 3.33 -20.38
N LYS A 140 2.58 4.32 -20.83
CA LYS A 140 2.73 4.64 -22.26
C LYS A 140 3.23 3.43 -23.03
N SER A 141 4.27 2.76 -22.54
CA SER A 141 4.78 1.54 -23.18
C SER A 141 3.74 0.41 -23.21
N ALA A 142 2.94 0.24 -22.15
CA ALA A 142 1.88 -0.76 -22.12
C ALA A 142 0.78 -0.47 -23.15
N ILE A 143 0.40 0.80 -23.32
CA ILE A 143 -0.57 1.24 -24.33
C ILE A 143 -0.02 1.00 -25.76
N ASP A 144 1.24 1.37 -26.01
CA ASP A 144 1.85 1.24 -27.33
C ASP A 144 2.04 -0.21 -27.79
N ASN A 145 2.07 -1.16 -26.84
CA ASN A 145 2.27 -2.59 -27.10
C ASN A 145 0.98 -3.42 -26.98
N SER A 146 -0.17 -2.81 -26.87
CA SER A 146 -1.47 -3.46 -26.69
C SER A 146 -2.26 -3.69 -27.98
#